data_05a1b8ca9a18361de3c8463a8bcafdae
#
_entry.id   05a1b8ca9a18361de3c8463a8bcafdae
#
_cell.length_a   1.000
_cell.length_b   1.000
_cell.length_c   1.000
_cell.angle_alpha   90.00
_cell.angle_beta   90.00
_cell.angle_gamma   90.00
#
_symmetry.space_group_name_H-M   'P 1'
#
loop_
_entity.id
_entity.type
_entity.pdbx_description
1 polymer ?
#
loop_
_entity_poly.entity_id
_entity_poly.type
_entity_poly.pdbx_seq_one_letter_code
_entity_poly.pdbx_strand_id
1 'polypeptide(L)'
;MYHIEYINKILTGILRNTRHKRETFYLILYHDVDFKSYLTLMPADCSVIRTETSLFRGRMEFTMKETDKRLEANRLVKLRIARALTKLMEKKNFSDITVTEIVQTAGVARASYYRNFTSKEEVLIKVTDEIWQNYREKAAKLSDDFFGYDSILLVFRYFKTYKHFILCVYKAGLAYIYLDIFDRQLEEQIGDMPYNDVGRYKIYFYSGALYNVFLKWLEGGMQETPAAMAQMVRSLIL
;
A
#
# COMPACT_ATOMS: atom_id res chain seq x y z
N MET A 1 3.10 3.20 -33.75
CA MET A 1 3.89 2.61 -34.84
C MET A 1 5.32 3.13 -34.88
N TYR A 2 5.60 4.42 -34.74
CA TYR A 2 6.96 5.01 -34.75
C TYR A 2 7.88 4.59 -33.59
N HIS A 3 7.33 4.18 -32.45
CA HIS A 3 8.13 3.79 -31.27
C HIS A 3 8.78 2.40 -31.42
N ILE A 4 8.13 1.49 -32.12
CA ILE A 4 8.64 0.12 -32.35
C ILE A 4 9.78 0.12 -33.38
N GLU A 5 9.68 0.95 -34.43
CA GLU A 5 10.74 1.08 -35.44
C GLU A 5 12.02 1.69 -34.87
N TYR A 6 11.88 2.67 -33.96
CA TYR A 6 13.01 3.32 -33.29
C TYR A 6 13.75 2.34 -32.35
N ILE A 7 12.98 1.55 -31.59
CA ILE A 7 13.53 0.51 -30.70
C ILE A 7 14.23 -0.58 -31.50
N ASN A 8 13.65 -1.04 -32.61
CA ASN A 8 14.26 -2.03 -33.49
C ASN A 8 15.59 -1.53 -34.12
N LYS A 9 15.69 -0.25 -34.44
CA LYS A 9 16.92 0.34 -35.01
C LYS A 9 18.05 0.43 -33.97
N ILE A 10 17.72 0.74 -32.71
CA ILE A 10 18.67 0.73 -31.58
C ILE A 10 19.14 -0.70 -31.27
N LEU A 11 18.21 -1.65 -31.19
CA LEU A 11 18.51 -3.06 -30.87
C LEU A 11 19.37 -3.72 -31.96
N THR A 12 19.10 -3.43 -33.24
CA THR A 12 19.92 -3.97 -34.35
C THR A 12 21.34 -3.38 -34.37
N GLY A 13 21.50 -2.12 -33.96
CA GLY A 13 22.82 -1.48 -33.80
C GLY A 13 23.64 -2.05 -32.65
N ILE A 14 23.01 -2.37 -31.54
CA ILE A 14 23.66 -2.88 -30.32
C ILE A 14 24.02 -4.36 -30.43
N LEU A 15 23.19 -5.18 -31.10
CA LEU A 15 23.44 -6.62 -31.31
C LEU A 15 24.67 -6.89 -32.20
N ARG A 16 25.11 -5.94 -33.00
CA ARG A 16 26.34 -6.05 -33.80
C ARG A 16 27.61 -5.86 -32.98
N ASN A 17 27.53 -5.35 -31.73
CA ASN A 17 28.68 -5.09 -30.89
C ASN A 17 28.67 -5.97 -29.63
N THR A 18 29.47 -7.04 -29.65
CA THR A 18 29.52 -8.10 -28.61
C THR A 18 29.90 -7.62 -27.20
N ARG A 19 30.37 -6.39 -27.04
CA ARG A 19 30.81 -5.85 -25.75
C ARG A 19 29.67 -5.26 -24.89
N HIS A 20 28.50 -4.97 -25.46
CA HIS A 20 27.38 -4.28 -24.76
C HIS A 20 26.16 -5.17 -24.49
N LYS A 21 26.27 -6.48 -24.63
CA LYS A 21 25.16 -7.44 -24.43
C LYS A 21 24.47 -7.35 -23.04
N ARG A 22 25.20 -7.00 -22.00
CA ARG A 22 24.66 -6.87 -20.64
C ARG A 22 23.78 -5.62 -20.45
N GLU A 23 24.19 -4.49 -20.99
CA GLU A 23 23.48 -3.21 -20.84
C GLU A 23 22.18 -3.17 -21.64
N THR A 24 22.16 -3.83 -22.78
CA THR A 24 20.94 -3.93 -23.63
C THR A 24 19.84 -4.74 -22.95
N PHE A 25 20.22 -5.79 -22.22
CA PHE A 25 19.28 -6.61 -21.48
C PHE A 25 18.61 -5.83 -20.31
N TYR A 26 19.34 -4.94 -19.64
CA TYR A 26 18.79 -4.07 -18.62
C TYR A 26 17.79 -3.05 -19.18
N LEU A 27 18.02 -2.53 -20.37
CA LEU A 27 17.10 -1.60 -21.04
C LEU A 27 15.78 -2.24 -21.47
N ILE A 28 15.79 -3.50 -21.89
CA ILE A 28 14.56 -4.25 -22.27
C ILE A 28 13.72 -4.56 -21.04
N LEU A 29 14.32 -4.83 -19.89
CA LEU A 29 13.63 -5.12 -18.61
C LEU A 29 12.97 -3.87 -17.99
N TYR A 30 13.47 -2.67 -18.30
CA TYR A 30 12.96 -1.43 -17.70
C TYR A 30 11.78 -0.82 -18.48
N HIS A 31 11.46 -1.27 -19.68
CA HIS A 31 10.48 -0.65 -20.58
C HIS A 31 9.28 -1.51 -20.95
N ASP A 32 8.84 -2.45 -20.11
CA ASP A 32 7.56 -3.19 -20.28
C ASP A 32 7.32 -3.77 -21.71
N VAL A 33 8.42 -4.12 -22.42
CA VAL A 33 8.31 -4.74 -23.74
C VAL A 33 8.06 -6.23 -23.55
N ASP A 34 6.90 -6.72 -24.03
CA ASP A 34 6.55 -8.14 -24.02
C ASP A 34 7.62 -8.99 -24.70
N PHE A 35 8.44 -9.64 -23.87
CA PHE A 35 9.56 -10.49 -24.27
C PHE A 35 9.12 -11.66 -25.18
N LYS A 36 7.85 -12.06 -25.11
CA LYS A 36 7.27 -13.12 -25.92
C LYS A 36 7.13 -12.69 -27.39
N SER A 37 6.77 -11.46 -27.62
CA SER A 37 6.67 -10.85 -28.96
C SER A 37 8.06 -10.66 -29.58
N TYR A 38 9.09 -10.41 -28.76
CA TYR A 38 10.46 -10.25 -29.21
C TYR A 38 11.08 -11.56 -29.71
N LEU A 39 10.84 -12.69 -29.02
CA LEU A 39 11.35 -14.02 -29.43
C LEU A 39 10.74 -14.54 -30.73
N THR A 40 9.53 -14.09 -31.08
CA THR A 40 8.84 -14.50 -32.33
C THR A 40 9.38 -13.75 -33.55
N LEU A 41 10.07 -12.63 -33.36
CA LEU A 41 10.62 -11.79 -34.44
C LEU A 41 12.11 -12.10 -34.74
N MET A 42 12.74 -13.02 -34.00
CA MET A 42 14.14 -13.38 -34.22
C MET A 42 14.33 -14.34 -35.40
N PRO A 43 15.35 -14.12 -36.26
CA PRO A 43 15.70 -15.02 -37.34
C PRO A 43 16.05 -16.44 -36.85
N ALA A 44 15.73 -17.46 -37.63
CA ALA A 44 15.85 -18.88 -37.26
C ALA A 44 17.29 -19.37 -37.05
N ASP A 45 18.30 -18.62 -37.52
CA ASP A 45 19.72 -18.95 -37.47
C ASP A 45 20.46 -18.57 -36.17
N CYS A 46 19.74 -17.97 -35.21
CA CYS A 46 20.30 -17.64 -33.89
C CYS A 46 20.17 -18.75 -32.84
N SER A 47 20.58 -19.99 -33.16
CA SER A 47 20.50 -21.15 -32.25
C SER A 47 21.27 -20.97 -30.92
N VAL A 48 22.41 -20.31 -30.93
CA VAL A 48 23.24 -20.02 -29.75
C VAL A 48 22.52 -19.06 -28.78
N ILE A 49 21.82 -18.07 -29.32
CA ILE A 49 21.06 -17.10 -28.50
C ILE A 49 19.84 -17.77 -27.87
N ARG A 50 19.21 -18.75 -28.54
CA ARG A 50 18.06 -19.49 -27.99
C ARG A 50 18.45 -20.35 -26.78
N THR A 51 19.62 -20.95 -26.79
CA THR A 51 20.10 -21.81 -25.67
C THR A 51 20.48 -20.94 -24.45
N GLU A 52 21.20 -19.86 -24.67
CA GLU A 52 21.54 -18.92 -23.61
C GLU A 52 20.30 -18.23 -23.02
N THR A 53 19.32 -17.86 -23.85
CA THR A 53 18.07 -17.24 -23.38
C THR A 53 17.20 -18.22 -22.58
N SER A 54 17.18 -19.52 -22.90
CA SER A 54 16.44 -20.51 -22.11
C SER A 54 17.05 -20.73 -20.72
N LEU A 55 18.37 -20.80 -20.61
CA LEU A 55 19.10 -20.91 -19.34
C LEU A 55 18.95 -19.63 -18.51
N PHE A 56 18.96 -18.46 -19.15
CA PHE A 56 18.77 -17.18 -18.48
C PHE A 56 17.32 -17.00 -18.00
N ARG A 57 16.33 -17.44 -18.79
CA ARG A 57 14.93 -17.47 -18.42
C ARG A 57 14.68 -18.35 -17.20
N GLY A 58 15.22 -19.57 -17.18
CA GLY A 58 15.11 -20.46 -16.03
C GLY A 58 15.75 -19.88 -14.77
N ARG A 59 16.90 -19.19 -14.89
CA ARG A 59 17.55 -18.50 -13.78
C ARG A 59 16.75 -17.29 -13.30
N MET A 60 16.18 -16.51 -14.22
CA MET A 60 15.31 -15.38 -13.86
C MET A 60 14.01 -15.84 -13.18
N GLU A 61 13.31 -16.85 -13.71
CA GLU A 61 12.10 -17.39 -13.10
C GLU A 61 12.38 -17.95 -11.70
N PHE A 62 13.54 -18.60 -11.51
CA PHE A 62 13.97 -19.08 -10.19
C PHE A 62 14.25 -17.91 -9.23
N THR A 63 14.96 -16.88 -9.69
CA THR A 63 15.28 -15.69 -8.88
C THR A 63 14.03 -14.90 -8.53
N MET A 64 13.08 -14.74 -9.46
CA MET A 64 11.79 -14.10 -9.20
C MET A 64 10.98 -14.87 -8.15
N LYS A 65 10.85 -16.18 -8.30
CA LYS A 65 10.16 -17.04 -7.31
C LYS A 65 10.81 -17.01 -5.92
N GLU A 66 12.12 -16.91 -5.84
CA GLU A 66 12.81 -16.78 -4.56
C GLU A 66 12.64 -15.40 -3.95
N THR A 67 12.65 -14.34 -4.77
CA THR A 67 12.36 -12.98 -4.35
C THR A 67 10.94 -12.86 -3.83
N ASP A 68 9.94 -13.41 -4.52
CA ASP A 68 8.55 -13.44 -4.09
C ASP A 68 8.37 -14.15 -2.75
N LYS A 69 9.04 -15.28 -2.55
CA LYS A 69 9.03 -16.00 -1.26
C LYS A 69 9.62 -15.17 -0.13
N ARG A 70 10.72 -14.45 -0.39
CA ARG A 70 11.34 -13.58 0.61
C ARG A 70 10.47 -12.38 0.95
N LEU A 71 9.83 -11.77 -0.04
CA LEU A 71 8.88 -10.68 0.15
C LEU A 71 7.68 -11.13 0.98
N GLU A 72 7.10 -12.30 0.66
CA GLU A 72 5.98 -12.85 1.41
C GLU A 72 6.39 -13.22 2.85
N ALA A 73 7.54 -13.85 3.04
CA ALA A 73 8.06 -14.14 4.38
C ALA A 73 8.27 -12.86 5.20
N ASN A 74 8.78 -11.80 4.58
CA ASN A 74 8.95 -10.51 5.23
C ASN A 74 7.61 -9.84 5.57
N ARG A 75 6.62 -9.95 4.68
CA ARG A 75 5.24 -9.49 4.91
C ARG A 75 4.63 -10.18 6.13
N LEU A 76 4.79 -11.49 6.23
CA LEU A 76 4.32 -12.26 7.38
C LEU A 76 5.00 -11.83 8.70
N VAL A 77 6.29 -11.53 8.67
CA VAL A 77 7.00 -10.98 9.83
C VAL A 77 6.41 -9.65 10.27
N LYS A 78 6.17 -8.72 9.34
CA LYS A 78 5.54 -7.42 9.63
C LYS A 78 4.16 -7.60 10.27
N LEU A 79 3.33 -8.47 9.71
CA LEU A 79 1.99 -8.77 10.24
C LEU A 79 2.05 -9.36 11.66
N ARG A 80 2.99 -10.27 11.94
CA ARG A 80 3.17 -10.84 13.30
C ARG A 80 3.56 -9.76 14.31
N ILE A 81 4.49 -8.87 13.94
CA ILE A 81 4.93 -7.76 14.79
C ILE A 81 3.76 -6.81 15.09
N ALA A 82 2.99 -6.42 14.06
CA ALA A 82 1.84 -5.55 14.21
C ALA A 82 0.78 -6.15 15.14
N ARG A 83 0.41 -7.42 14.94
CA ARG A 83 -0.53 -8.15 15.79
C ARG A 83 -0.05 -8.27 17.24
N ALA A 84 1.24 -8.54 17.43
CA ALA A 84 1.84 -8.63 18.76
C ALA A 84 1.78 -7.29 19.51
N LEU A 85 2.10 -6.20 18.82
CA LEU A 85 2.02 -4.86 19.38
C LEU A 85 0.58 -4.51 19.78
N THR A 86 -0.39 -4.70 18.89
CA THR A 86 -1.81 -4.44 19.19
C THR A 86 -2.29 -5.25 20.38
N LYS A 87 -1.93 -6.54 20.46
CA LYS A 87 -2.28 -7.41 21.60
C LYS A 87 -1.67 -6.95 22.92
N LEU A 88 -0.46 -6.39 22.89
CA LEU A 88 0.19 -5.83 24.08
C LEU A 88 -0.46 -4.51 24.50
N MET A 89 -0.87 -3.67 23.54
CA MET A 89 -1.60 -2.41 23.79
C MET A 89 -2.96 -2.61 24.45
N GLU A 90 -3.59 -3.78 24.27
CA GLU A 90 -4.82 -4.12 25.00
C GLU A 90 -4.60 -4.34 26.51
N LYS A 91 -3.36 -4.63 26.92
CA LYS A 91 -3.04 -5.08 28.28
C LYS A 91 -2.27 -4.05 29.11
N LYS A 92 -1.56 -3.13 28.46
CA LYS A 92 -0.74 -2.15 29.11
C LYS A 92 -0.53 -0.89 28.25
N ASN A 93 -0.08 0.18 28.90
CA ASN A 93 0.19 1.44 28.19
C ASN A 93 1.24 1.25 27.10
N PHE A 94 1.04 1.95 25.99
CA PHE A 94 1.95 1.90 24.85
C PHE A 94 3.39 2.29 25.22
N SER A 95 3.57 3.29 26.10
CA SER A 95 4.89 3.71 26.62
C SER A 95 5.67 2.55 27.23
N ASP A 96 4.99 1.66 27.95
CA ASP A 96 5.58 0.58 28.74
C ASP A 96 5.88 -0.68 27.91
N ILE A 97 5.46 -0.71 26.65
CA ILE A 97 5.71 -1.82 25.75
C ILE A 97 7.14 -1.74 25.20
N THR A 98 7.92 -2.79 25.42
CA THR A 98 9.30 -2.90 24.94
C THR A 98 9.38 -3.68 23.63
N VAL A 99 10.41 -3.40 22.82
CA VAL A 99 10.69 -4.19 21.61
C VAL A 99 10.92 -5.66 21.93
N THR A 100 11.51 -5.97 23.08
CA THR A 100 11.72 -7.35 23.53
C THR A 100 10.40 -8.10 23.67
N GLU A 101 9.40 -7.51 24.30
CA GLU A 101 8.07 -8.11 24.46
C GLU A 101 7.36 -8.26 23.12
N ILE A 102 7.51 -7.26 22.23
CA ILE A 102 6.92 -7.34 20.88
C ILE A 102 7.48 -8.55 20.12
N VAL A 103 8.81 -8.71 20.06
CA VAL A 103 9.42 -9.79 19.30
C VAL A 103 9.16 -11.17 19.90
N GLN A 104 9.13 -11.26 21.24
CA GLN A 104 8.75 -12.49 21.94
C GLN A 104 7.29 -12.88 21.65
N THR A 105 6.36 -11.92 21.75
CA THR A 105 4.95 -12.13 21.47
C THR A 105 4.70 -12.47 19.99
N ALA A 106 5.45 -11.86 19.08
CA ALA A 106 5.37 -12.10 17.65
C ALA A 106 6.03 -13.42 17.21
N GLY A 107 6.88 -14.03 18.05
CA GLY A 107 7.68 -15.19 17.68
C GLY A 107 8.65 -14.91 16.54
N VAL A 108 9.30 -13.74 16.55
CA VAL A 108 10.26 -13.32 15.52
C VAL A 108 11.61 -12.95 16.14
N ALA A 109 12.68 -13.05 15.36
CA ALA A 109 14.00 -12.61 15.79
C ALA A 109 14.06 -11.08 15.93
N ARG A 110 14.79 -10.59 16.94
CA ARG A 110 14.97 -9.15 17.17
C ARG A 110 15.58 -8.43 15.95
N ALA A 111 16.50 -9.08 15.25
CA ALA A 111 17.06 -8.57 13.98
C ALA A 111 16.00 -8.38 12.89
N SER A 112 14.98 -9.24 12.87
CA SER A 112 13.87 -9.11 11.92
C SER A 112 12.97 -7.91 12.24
N TYR A 113 12.84 -7.54 13.51
CA TYR A 113 12.17 -6.31 13.90
C TYR A 113 12.90 -5.09 13.35
N TYR A 114 14.19 -4.92 13.70
CA TYR A 114 14.97 -3.75 13.31
C TYR A 114 15.25 -3.65 11.80
N ARG A 115 15.15 -4.74 11.06
CA ARG A 115 15.18 -4.70 9.59
C ARG A 115 13.94 -4.02 9.01
N ASN A 116 12.82 -4.06 9.70
CA ASN A 116 11.53 -3.59 9.19
C ASN A 116 11.05 -2.30 9.84
N PHE A 117 11.45 -2.04 11.09
CA PHE A 117 10.93 -0.95 11.90
C PHE A 117 12.03 -0.34 12.77
N THR A 118 12.06 0.98 12.82
CA THR A 118 12.97 1.76 13.67
C THR A 118 12.39 1.98 15.06
N SER A 119 11.04 2.07 15.15
CA SER A 119 10.32 2.28 16.41
C SER A 119 9.00 1.50 16.45
N LYS A 120 8.37 1.45 17.63
CA LYS A 120 7.04 0.85 17.78
C LYS A 120 5.94 1.74 17.20
N GLU A 121 6.14 3.05 17.16
CA GLU A 121 5.29 4.01 16.46
C GLU A 121 5.29 3.75 14.95
N GLU A 122 6.46 3.49 14.36
CA GLU A 122 6.57 3.17 12.94
C GLU A 122 5.79 1.90 12.56
N VAL A 123 5.68 0.93 13.48
CA VAL A 123 4.83 -0.25 13.26
C VAL A 123 3.38 0.19 13.05
N LEU A 124 2.86 1.08 13.91
CA LEU A 124 1.49 1.58 13.83
C LEU A 124 1.27 2.42 12.58
N ILE A 125 2.22 3.29 12.22
CA ILE A 125 2.17 4.12 11.02
C ILE A 125 2.07 3.24 9.77
N LYS A 126 2.97 2.26 9.62
CA LYS A 126 2.97 1.37 8.44
C LYS A 126 1.71 0.52 8.33
N VAL A 127 1.17 0.04 9.45
CA VAL A 127 -0.11 -0.69 9.45
C VAL A 127 -1.25 0.24 9.03
N THR A 128 -1.27 1.45 9.54
CA THR A 128 -2.30 2.43 9.17
C THR A 128 -2.20 2.80 7.69
N ASP A 129 -1.00 3.05 7.17
CA ASP A 129 -0.77 3.30 5.73
C ASP A 129 -1.28 2.14 4.86
N GLU A 130 -1.01 0.88 5.24
CA GLU A 130 -1.48 -0.31 4.51
C GLU A 130 -3.02 -0.40 4.53
N ILE A 131 -3.65 -0.13 5.67
CA ILE A 131 -5.12 -0.08 5.79
C ILE A 131 -5.70 0.97 4.85
N TRP A 132 -5.10 2.16 4.80
CA TRP A 132 -5.55 3.24 3.92
C TRP A 132 -5.33 2.96 2.44
N GLN A 133 -4.20 2.36 2.06
CA GLN A 133 -3.96 1.95 0.67
C GLN A 133 -5.02 0.96 0.18
N ASN A 134 -5.30 -0.07 0.98
CA ASN A 134 -6.35 -1.04 0.66
C ASN A 134 -7.77 -0.41 0.62
N TYR A 135 -8.03 0.61 1.43
CA TYR A 135 -9.26 1.39 1.36
C TYR A 135 -9.37 2.14 0.03
N ARG A 136 -8.29 2.84 -0.39
CA ARG A 136 -8.27 3.61 -1.65
C ARG A 136 -8.55 2.74 -2.88
N GLU A 137 -7.97 1.54 -2.94
CA GLU A 137 -8.24 0.59 -4.03
C GLU A 137 -9.72 0.22 -4.13
N LYS A 138 -10.43 0.18 -3.00
CA LYS A 138 -11.87 -0.07 -2.96
C LYS A 138 -12.67 1.19 -3.31
N ALA A 139 -12.27 2.33 -2.78
CA ALA A 139 -12.89 3.62 -3.03
C ALA A 139 -12.79 4.04 -4.51
N ALA A 140 -11.68 3.76 -5.18
CA ALA A 140 -11.48 4.03 -6.60
C ALA A 140 -12.49 3.33 -7.55
N LYS A 141 -13.24 2.36 -7.04
CA LYS A 141 -14.31 1.67 -7.79
C LYS A 141 -15.67 2.32 -7.63
N LEU A 142 -15.78 3.33 -6.76
CA LEU A 142 -16.98 4.11 -6.55
C LEU A 142 -16.99 5.35 -7.45
N SER A 143 -18.11 6.06 -7.47
CA SER A 143 -18.20 7.37 -8.12
C SER A 143 -17.30 8.39 -7.43
N ASP A 144 -16.93 9.46 -8.16
CA ASP A 144 -16.08 10.56 -7.64
C ASP A 144 -16.75 11.40 -6.54
N ASP A 145 -17.99 11.10 -6.16
CA ASP A 145 -18.69 11.78 -5.06
C ASP A 145 -18.14 11.30 -3.71
N PHE A 146 -17.15 12.02 -3.22
CA PHE A 146 -16.47 11.74 -1.95
C PHE A 146 -17.44 11.75 -0.74
N PHE A 147 -18.45 12.61 -0.76
CA PHE A 147 -19.45 12.74 0.29
C PHE A 147 -20.77 12.03 -0.04
N GLY A 148 -20.81 11.26 -1.12
CA GLY A 148 -21.93 10.43 -1.50
C GLY A 148 -22.21 9.31 -0.50
N TYR A 149 -23.44 8.83 -0.50
CA TYR A 149 -23.86 7.75 0.39
C TYR A 149 -22.95 6.51 0.31
N ASP A 150 -22.58 6.08 -0.89
CA ASP A 150 -21.78 4.87 -1.08
C ASP A 150 -20.34 5.04 -0.57
N SER A 151 -19.76 6.23 -0.74
CA SER A 151 -18.44 6.56 -0.22
C SER A 151 -18.43 6.56 1.32
N ILE A 152 -19.40 7.21 1.95
CA ILE A 152 -19.56 7.22 3.41
C ILE A 152 -19.84 5.80 3.93
N LEU A 153 -20.71 5.05 3.26
CA LEU A 153 -21.01 3.66 3.62
C LEU A 153 -19.77 2.78 3.56
N LEU A 154 -18.92 2.96 2.53
CA LEU A 154 -17.65 2.25 2.43
C LEU A 154 -16.73 2.56 3.61
N VAL A 155 -16.62 3.82 4.05
CA VAL A 155 -15.84 4.22 5.24
C VAL A 155 -16.30 3.39 6.45
N PHE A 156 -17.60 3.43 6.78
CA PHE A 156 -18.13 2.73 7.94
C PHE A 156 -17.96 1.20 7.85
N ARG A 157 -18.23 0.60 6.68
CA ARG A 157 -18.06 -0.84 6.47
C ARG A 157 -16.60 -1.29 6.54
N TYR A 158 -15.72 -0.55 5.89
CA TYR A 158 -14.32 -0.92 5.77
C TYR A 158 -13.59 -0.77 7.10
N PHE A 159 -13.60 0.42 7.68
CA PHE A 159 -12.85 0.69 8.91
C PHE A 159 -13.43 0.01 10.15
N LYS A 160 -14.71 -0.35 10.17
CA LYS A 160 -15.29 -1.23 11.19
C LYS A 160 -14.50 -2.53 11.36
N THR A 161 -13.95 -3.09 10.29
CA THR A 161 -13.17 -4.34 10.35
C THR A 161 -11.88 -4.19 11.13
N TYR A 162 -11.39 -2.97 11.28
CA TYR A 162 -10.15 -2.61 12.01
C TYR A 162 -10.42 -1.98 13.39
N LYS A 163 -11.65 -2.08 13.91
CA LYS A 163 -12.08 -1.39 15.15
C LYS A 163 -11.12 -1.58 16.32
N HIS A 164 -10.63 -2.79 16.54
CA HIS A 164 -9.71 -3.09 17.66
C HIS A 164 -8.41 -2.32 17.53
N PHE A 165 -7.81 -2.34 16.35
CA PHE A 165 -6.58 -1.61 16.07
C PHE A 165 -6.80 -0.09 16.23
N ILE A 166 -7.87 0.45 15.63
CA ILE A 166 -8.19 1.88 15.69
C ILE A 166 -8.40 2.33 17.14
N LEU A 167 -9.18 1.60 17.93
CA LEU A 167 -9.43 1.94 19.32
C LEU A 167 -8.18 1.79 20.21
N CYS A 168 -7.31 0.81 19.93
CA CYS A 168 -6.03 0.67 20.65
C CYS A 168 -5.14 1.88 20.44
N VAL A 169 -4.96 2.31 19.18
CA VAL A 169 -4.15 3.49 18.84
C VAL A 169 -4.76 4.76 19.43
N TYR A 170 -6.08 4.93 19.33
CA TYR A 170 -6.77 6.08 19.92
C TYR A 170 -6.63 6.15 21.43
N LYS A 171 -6.90 5.05 22.14
CA LYS A 171 -6.76 4.97 23.62
C LYS A 171 -5.33 5.18 24.09
N ALA A 172 -4.35 4.85 23.27
CA ALA A 172 -2.94 5.12 23.56
C ALA A 172 -2.54 6.59 23.41
N GLY A 173 -3.47 7.48 23.03
CA GLY A 173 -3.18 8.89 22.75
C GLY A 173 -2.44 9.14 21.44
N LEU A 174 -2.43 8.15 20.54
CA LEU A 174 -1.71 8.19 19.26
C LEU A 174 -2.63 8.51 18.07
N ALA A 175 -3.75 9.18 18.33
CA ALA A 175 -4.73 9.55 17.30
C ALA A 175 -4.13 10.40 16.17
N TYR A 176 -3.06 11.15 16.45
CA TYR A 176 -2.34 11.93 15.44
C TYR A 176 -1.83 11.08 14.28
N ILE A 177 -1.51 9.79 14.49
CA ILE A 177 -1.10 8.86 13.41
C ILE A 177 -2.19 8.76 12.34
N TYR A 178 -3.46 8.71 12.75
CA TYR A 178 -4.58 8.69 11.80
C TYR A 178 -4.78 10.04 11.12
N LEU A 179 -4.68 11.13 11.90
CA LEU A 179 -4.87 12.48 11.37
C LEU A 179 -3.80 12.82 10.35
N ASP A 180 -2.52 12.54 10.63
CA ASP A 180 -1.42 12.79 9.68
C ASP A 180 -1.58 12.01 8.37
N ILE A 181 -2.03 10.75 8.45
CA ILE A 181 -2.25 9.94 7.24
C ILE A 181 -3.47 10.46 6.50
N PHE A 182 -4.52 10.83 7.22
CA PHE A 182 -5.75 11.33 6.66
C PHE A 182 -5.53 12.68 5.96
N ASP A 183 -4.80 13.61 6.61
CA ASP A 183 -4.47 14.90 6.03
C ASP A 183 -3.64 14.75 4.74
N ARG A 184 -2.67 13.85 4.71
CA ARG A 184 -1.93 13.55 3.47
C ARG A 184 -2.85 13.05 2.35
N GLN A 185 -3.84 12.22 2.66
CA GLN A 185 -4.80 11.71 1.68
C GLN A 185 -5.72 12.83 1.17
N LEU A 186 -6.09 13.75 2.05
CA LEU A 186 -6.88 14.92 1.68
C LEU A 186 -6.10 15.89 0.80
N GLU A 187 -4.83 16.13 1.12
CA GLU A 187 -3.95 16.96 0.30
C GLU A 187 -3.78 16.38 -1.12
N GLU A 188 -3.68 15.05 -1.26
CA GLU A 188 -3.68 14.40 -2.57
C GLU A 188 -4.98 14.66 -3.35
N GLN A 189 -6.13 14.70 -2.68
CA GLN A 189 -7.43 14.99 -3.31
C GLN A 189 -7.66 16.46 -3.60
N ILE A 190 -7.19 17.34 -2.71
CA ILE A 190 -7.26 18.78 -2.88
C ILE A 190 -6.44 19.19 -4.12
N GLY A 191 -5.29 18.55 -4.35
CA GLY A 191 -4.41 18.84 -5.48
C GLY A 191 -4.07 20.32 -5.56
N ASP A 192 -4.28 20.91 -6.74
CA ASP A 192 -3.93 22.31 -7.02
C ASP A 192 -5.00 23.34 -6.58
N MET A 193 -5.98 22.97 -5.73
CA MET A 193 -6.96 23.92 -5.22
C MET A 193 -6.27 25.08 -4.47
N PRO A 194 -6.61 26.35 -4.76
CA PRO A 194 -6.04 27.50 -4.05
C PRO A 194 -6.28 27.44 -2.53
N TYR A 195 -5.36 27.97 -1.73
CA TYR A 195 -5.47 27.97 -0.27
C TYR A 195 -6.70 28.70 0.26
N ASN A 196 -7.21 29.67 -0.48
CA ASN A 196 -8.41 30.46 -0.13
C ASN A 196 -9.70 29.86 -0.73
N ASP A 197 -9.66 28.69 -1.36
CA ASP A 197 -10.84 28.03 -1.91
C ASP A 197 -11.72 27.47 -0.80
N VAL A 198 -13.01 27.83 -0.83
CA VAL A 198 -14.01 27.31 0.12
C VAL A 198 -14.15 25.79 -0.01
N GLY A 199 -14.00 25.24 -1.22
CA GLY A 199 -14.02 23.80 -1.47
C GLY A 199 -12.96 23.05 -0.67
N ARG A 200 -11.74 23.62 -0.60
CA ARG A 200 -10.64 23.07 0.21
C ARG A 200 -11.01 22.99 1.69
N TYR A 201 -11.53 24.06 2.27
CA TYR A 201 -11.95 24.08 3.67
C TYR A 201 -13.15 23.16 3.94
N LYS A 202 -14.06 22.99 2.99
CA LYS A 202 -15.14 21.99 3.08
C LYS A 202 -14.62 20.57 3.23
N ILE A 203 -13.59 20.19 2.47
CA ILE A 203 -12.96 18.86 2.56
C ILE A 203 -12.44 18.65 3.98
N TYR A 204 -11.65 19.55 4.54
CA TYR A 204 -11.14 19.44 5.90
C TYR A 204 -12.27 19.38 6.94
N PHE A 205 -13.27 20.23 6.81
CA PHE A 205 -14.40 20.29 7.74
C PHE A 205 -15.17 18.96 7.77
N TYR A 206 -15.60 18.47 6.62
CA TYR A 206 -16.39 17.25 6.54
C TYR A 206 -15.57 16.00 6.89
N SER A 207 -14.33 15.98 6.54
CA SER A 207 -13.44 14.88 6.85
C SER A 207 -13.17 14.78 8.36
N GLY A 208 -12.92 15.91 9.02
CA GLY A 208 -12.80 15.96 10.47
C GLY A 208 -14.09 15.56 11.18
N ALA A 209 -15.24 16.02 10.67
CA ALA A 209 -16.55 15.62 11.18
C ALA A 209 -16.78 14.10 11.03
N LEU A 210 -16.53 13.55 9.84
CA LEU A 210 -16.68 12.12 9.58
C LEU A 210 -15.77 11.28 10.48
N TYR A 211 -14.50 11.68 10.64
CA TYR A 211 -13.56 11.01 11.55
C TYR A 211 -14.09 10.99 12.99
N ASN A 212 -14.55 12.11 13.52
CA ASN A 212 -15.05 12.18 14.89
C ASN A 212 -16.33 11.34 15.07
N VAL A 213 -17.28 11.42 14.14
CA VAL A 213 -18.51 10.62 14.17
C VAL A 213 -18.19 9.13 14.13
N PHE A 214 -17.31 8.72 13.23
CA PHE A 214 -16.87 7.34 13.11
C PHE A 214 -16.22 6.83 14.41
N LEU A 215 -15.32 7.62 15.00
CA LEU A 215 -14.64 7.24 16.25
C LEU A 215 -15.64 7.08 17.40
N LYS A 216 -16.58 8.04 17.56
CA LYS A 216 -17.62 7.96 18.60
C LYS A 216 -18.55 6.78 18.41
N TRP A 217 -18.87 6.44 17.18
CA TRP A 217 -19.61 5.22 16.86
C TRP A 217 -18.87 3.94 17.27
N LEU A 218 -17.54 3.87 17.04
CA LEU A 218 -16.72 2.75 17.50
C LEU A 218 -16.68 2.67 19.04
N GLU A 219 -16.48 3.80 19.73
CA GLU A 219 -16.46 3.88 21.19
C GLU A 219 -17.81 3.50 21.80
N GLY A 220 -18.91 3.92 21.18
CA GLY A 220 -20.27 3.59 21.58
C GLY A 220 -20.68 2.14 21.31
N GLY A 221 -19.79 1.31 20.78
CA GLY A 221 -20.05 -0.11 20.55
C GLY A 221 -20.78 -0.42 19.24
N MET A 222 -20.86 0.56 18.31
CA MET A 222 -21.46 0.39 16.97
C MET A 222 -22.92 -0.09 17.02
N GLN A 223 -23.73 0.59 17.80
CA GLN A 223 -25.16 0.24 18.00
C GLN A 223 -25.94 0.34 16.67
N GLU A 224 -25.60 1.34 15.86
CA GLU A 224 -26.21 1.53 14.55
C GLU A 224 -25.49 0.69 13.48
N THR A 225 -26.23 0.35 12.43
CA THR A 225 -25.62 -0.31 11.27
C THR A 225 -24.78 0.68 10.46
N PRO A 226 -23.76 0.23 9.70
CA PRO A 226 -23.00 1.09 8.79
C PRO A 226 -23.90 1.85 7.80
N ALA A 227 -25.00 1.25 7.36
CA ALA A 227 -25.97 1.89 6.46
C ALA A 227 -26.72 3.05 7.15
N ALA A 228 -27.15 2.83 8.38
CA ALA A 228 -27.82 3.88 9.18
C ALA A 228 -26.85 5.04 9.45
N MET A 229 -25.58 4.73 9.80
CA MET A 229 -24.56 5.76 10.00
C MET A 229 -24.28 6.56 8.73
N ALA A 230 -24.17 5.89 7.58
CA ALA A 230 -23.95 6.58 6.31
C ALA A 230 -25.13 7.51 5.96
N GLN A 231 -26.35 7.09 6.18
CA GLN A 231 -27.55 7.90 5.95
C GLN A 231 -27.60 9.11 6.88
N MET A 232 -27.29 8.91 8.18
CA MET A 232 -27.23 9.98 9.17
C MET A 232 -26.17 11.01 8.80
N VAL A 233 -24.93 10.59 8.54
CA VAL A 233 -23.83 11.50 8.19
C VAL A 233 -24.16 12.27 6.92
N ARG A 234 -24.70 11.61 5.89
CA ARG A 234 -25.12 12.28 4.67
C ARG A 234 -26.15 13.39 4.93
N SER A 235 -27.11 13.16 5.82
CA SER A 235 -28.13 14.17 6.17
C SER A 235 -27.57 15.39 6.93
N LEU A 236 -26.36 15.27 7.50
CA LEU A 236 -25.68 16.39 8.16
C LEU A 236 -24.79 17.21 7.21
N ILE A 237 -24.50 16.65 6.02
CA ILE A 237 -23.61 17.29 5.03
C ILE A 237 -24.42 18.07 3.98
N LEU A 238 -25.66 17.64 3.70
CA LEU A 238 -26.58 18.27 2.74
C LEU A 238 -27.35 19.41 3.38
#